data_811aa137f6293a1c50f27ebf894821de
#
_entry.id   811aa137f6293a1c50f27ebf894821de
#
_cell.length_a   1.000
_cell.length_b   1.000
_cell.length_c   1.000
_cell.angle_alpha   90.00
_cell.angle_beta   90.00
_cell.angle_gamma   90.00
#
_symmetry.space_group_name_H-M   'P 1'
#
loop_
_entity.id
_entity.type
_entity.pdbx_description
1 polymer ?
#
loop_
_entity_poly.entity_id
_entity_poly.type
_entity_poly.pdbx_seq_one_letter_code
_entity_poly.pdbx_strand_id
1 'polypeptide(L)'
;GRPRAKLHKGAEVALLLQRAGAVGACVQKTAEAEALAAGGVRDITITNQVIAHPKLLRVARLAARLQAQGGRLALAVDSADGIQRLAEAMAQAAPQARIDVLVEIDVGQGRCGVPPGAPALALAQAVARLTPLRFAGLHAYHGRAQHLHSAADRRDAIAAAVQAARHTRDLITNAGLPVPLVTGSGTGTLVHEAASGVYGELQAG
;
A
#
# COMPACT_ATOMS: atom_id res chain seq x y z
N GLY A 1 -12.80 -3.87 1.00
CA GLY A 1 -11.74 -4.19 0.07
C GLY A 1 -11.30 -2.99 -0.77
N ARG A 2 -10.10 -3.02 -1.33
CA ARG A 2 -9.52 -2.03 -2.25
C ARG A 2 -9.10 -2.73 -3.54
N PRO A 3 -10.00 -2.86 -4.51
CA PRO A 3 -9.73 -3.60 -5.75
C PRO A 3 -8.56 -3.02 -6.55
N ARG A 4 -7.86 -3.92 -7.27
CA ARG A 4 -6.77 -3.54 -8.17
C ARG A 4 -7.32 -3.07 -9.51
N ALA A 5 -7.04 -1.83 -9.87
CA ALA A 5 -7.41 -1.27 -11.17
C ALA A 5 -6.45 -1.65 -12.32
N LYS A 6 -5.48 -2.52 -12.05
CA LYS A 6 -4.43 -2.92 -13.01
C LYS A 6 -4.97 -3.51 -14.31
N LEU A 7 -6.05 -4.28 -14.24
CA LEU A 7 -6.64 -4.94 -15.41
C LEU A 7 -7.49 -3.96 -16.23
N HIS A 8 -8.47 -3.33 -15.59
CA HIS A 8 -9.47 -2.51 -16.29
C HIS A 8 -9.01 -1.07 -16.54
N LYS A 9 -8.11 -0.50 -15.70
CA LYS A 9 -7.54 0.86 -15.78
C LYS A 9 -8.56 2.00 -15.94
N GLY A 10 -9.84 1.72 -15.80
CA GLY A 10 -10.94 2.65 -16.00
C GLY A 10 -11.48 3.19 -14.67
N ALA A 11 -11.71 4.50 -14.62
CA ALA A 11 -12.29 5.15 -13.45
C ALA A 11 -13.74 4.72 -13.21
N GLU A 12 -14.51 4.51 -14.28
CA GLU A 12 -15.92 4.09 -14.23
C GLU A 12 -16.06 2.76 -13.48
N VAL A 13 -15.18 1.78 -13.77
CA VAL A 13 -15.18 0.48 -13.08
C VAL A 13 -14.79 0.66 -11.62
N ALA A 14 -13.76 1.49 -11.32
CA ALA A 14 -13.36 1.77 -9.95
C ALA A 14 -14.51 2.43 -9.15
N LEU A 15 -15.23 3.38 -9.74
CA LEU A 15 -16.39 4.03 -9.13
C LEU A 15 -17.57 3.07 -8.96
N LEU A 16 -17.78 2.15 -9.91
CA LEU A 16 -18.78 1.08 -9.77
C LEU A 16 -18.48 0.20 -8.56
N LEU A 17 -17.23 -0.23 -8.40
CA LEU A 17 -16.79 -1.03 -7.27
C LEU A 17 -16.91 -0.26 -5.94
N GLN A 18 -16.64 1.05 -5.94
CA GLN A 18 -16.86 1.89 -4.75
C GLN A 18 -18.34 1.97 -4.38
N ARG A 19 -19.24 2.09 -5.34
CA ARG A 19 -20.71 2.01 -5.07
C ARG A 19 -21.12 0.65 -4.50
N ALA A 20 -20.39 -0.41 -4.83
CA ALA A 20 -20.57 -1.74 -4.24
C ALA A 20 -19.84 -1.95 -2.91
N GLY A 21 -19.29 -0.89 -2.31
CA GLY A 21 -18.66 -0.93 -0.98
C GLY A 21 -17.14 -1.03 -0.95
N ALA A 22 -16.45 -0.89 -2.10
CA ALA A 22 -14.99 -0.76 -2.08
C ALA A 22 -14.57 0.60 -1.51
N VAL A 23 -13.53 0.60 -0.68
CA VAL A 23 -13.04 1.83 -0.01
C VAL A 23 -12.26 2.76 -0.94
N GLY A 24 -11.76 2.24 -2.06
CA GLY A 24 -10.95 2.97 -3.04
C GLY A 24 -10.40 2.02 -4.08
N ALA A 25 -9.33 2.41 -4.75
CA ALA A 25 -8.66 1.57 -5.75
C ALA A 25 -7.15 1.50 -5.49
N CYS A 26 -6.51 0.39 -5.85
CA CYS A 26 -5.07 0.32 -5.88
C CYS A 26 -4.54 0.16 -7.31
N VAL A 27 -3.39 0.80 -7.55
CA VAL A 27 -2.73 0.88 -8.87
C VAL A 27 -1.24 0.59 -8.74
N GLN A 28 -0.56 0.39 -9.87
CA GLN A 28 0.87 0.10 -9.91
C GLN A 28 1.71 1.29 -10.39
N LYS A 29 1.13 2.22 -11.12
CA LYS A 29 1.86 3.32 -11.78
C LYS A 29 1.27 4.67 -11.40
N THR A 30 2.15 5.67 -11.30
CA THR A 30 1.75 7.07 -11.09
C THR A 30 0.71 7.53 -12.11
N ALA A 31 0.89 7.20 -13.39
CA ALA A 31 -0.05 7.59 -14.45
C ALA A 31 -1.44 6.92 -14.29
N GLU A 32 -1.50 5.69 -13.78
CA GLU A 32 -2.78 5.04 -13.45
C GLU A 32 -3.49 5.77 -12.32
N ALA A 33 -2.75 6.17 -11.28
CA ALA A 33 -3.31 6.96 -10.18
C ALA A 33 -3.87 8.31 -10.65
N GLU A 34 -3.13 9.02 -11.50
CA GLU A 34 -3.57 10.28 -12.08
C GLU A 34 -4.83 10.14 -12.93
N ALA A 35 -4.90 9.08 -13.77
CA ALA A 35 -6.07 8.80 -14.60
C ALA A 35 -7.32 8.49 -13.75
N LEU A 36 -7.19 7.65 -12.72
CA LEU A 36 -8.29 7.37 -11.80
C LEU A 36 -8.75 8.61 -11.05
N ALA A 37 -7.82 9.42 -10.56
CA ALA A 37 -8.13 10.68 -9.87
C ALA A 37 -8.82 11.69 -10.80
N ALA A 38 -8.41 11.77 -12.08
CA ALA A 38 -9.07 12.58 -13.08
C ALA A 38 -10.51 12.13 -13.33
N GLY A 39 -10.76 10.83 -13.31
CA GLY A 39 -12.08 10.23 -13.44
C GLY A 39 -12.94 10.22 -12.18
N GLY A 40 -12.48 10.84 -11.08
CA GLY A 40 -13.30 11.05 -9.88
C GLY A 40 -13.01 10.11 -8.71
N VAL A 41 -12.09 9.15 -8.82
CA VAL A 41 -11.68 8.30 -7.70
C VAL A 41 -10.88 9.14 -6.69
N ARG A 42 -11.29 9.10 -5.41
CA ARG A 42 -10.72 9.97 -4.36
C ARG A 42 -9.77 9.26 -3.40
N ASP A 43 -9.87 7.94 -3.27
CA ASP A 43 -9.02 7.15 -2.40
C ASP A 43 -8.21 6.17 -3.24
N ILE A 44 -6.90 6.43 -3.38
CA ILE A 44 -6.01 5.70 -4.28
C ILE A 44 -4.76 5.27 -3.51
N THR A 45 -4.37 4.01 -3.71
CA THR A 45 -3.09 3.48 -3.20
C THR A 45 -2.21 3.03 -4.36
N ILE A 46 -1.01 3.57 -4.45
CA ILE A 46 0.03 3.09 -5.38
C ILE A 46 0.79 1.98 -4.66
N THR A 47 0.54 0.72 -5.06
CA THR A 47 1.14 -0.47 -4.44
C THR A 47 2.43 -0.89 -5.15
N ASN A 48 3.27 0.08 -5.43
CA ASN A 48 4.58 -0.11 -6.05
C ASN A 48 5.50 1.04 -5.63
N GLN A 49 6.81 0.78 -5.57
CA GLN A 49 7.79 1.79 -5.22
C GLN A 49 7.97 2.80 -6.36
N VAL A 50 8.00 4.07 -6.00
CA VAL A 50 8.29 5.17 -6.94
C VAL A 50 9.57 5.85 -6.48
N ILE A 51 10.63 5.76 -7.29
CA ILE A 51 11.97 6.28 -6.94
C ILE A 51 12.39 7.44 -7.85
N ALA A 52 11.93 7.44 -9.10
CA ALA A 52 12.32 8.47 -10.07
C ALA A 52 11.76 9.84 -9.66
N HIS A 53 12.65 10.82 -9.45
CA HIS A 53 12.30 12.16 -8.97
C HIS A 53 11.16 12.83 -9.77
N PRO A 54 11.12 12.82 -11.12
CA PRO A 54 10.01 13.41 -11.87
C PRO A 54 8.65 12.74 -11.56
N LYS A 55 8.65 11.43 -11.25
CA LYS A 55 7.43 10.72 -10.85
C LYS A 55 7.02 11.05 -9.42
N LEU A 56 7.98 11.21 -8.52
CA LEU A 56 7.71 11.61 -7.13
C LEU A 56 7.11 13.02 -7.06
N LEU A 57 7.56 13.96 -7.89
CA LEU A 57 6.92 15.27 -7.98
C LEU A 57 5.46 15.19 -8.46
N ARG A 58 5.15 14.25 -9.37
CA ARG A 58 3.75 14.01 -9.82
C ARG A 58 2.93 13.39 -8.69
N VAL A 59 3.50 12.44 -7.94
CA VAL A 59 2.87 11.83 -6.75
C VAL A 59 2.54 12.92 -5.72
N ALA A 60 3.47 13.83 -5.44
CA ALA A 60 3.27 14.93 -4.50
C ALA A 60 2.12 15.85 -4.93
N ARG A 61 2.10 16.29 -6.20
CA ARG A 61 1.01 17.10 -6.73
C ARG A 61 -0.33 16.39 -6.71
N LEU A 62 -0.34 15.09 -7.00
CA LEU A 62 -1.54 14.27 -6.92
C LEU A 62 -2.05 14.13 -5.48
N ALA A 63 -1.16 13.95 -4.50
CA ALA A 63 -1.53 13.93 -3.08
C ALA A 63 -2.21 15.23 -2.66
N ALA A 64 -1.64 16.39 -3.03
CA ALA A 64 -2.22 17.70 -2.75
C ALA A 64 -3.59 17.87 -3.40
N ARG A 65 -3.73 17.48 -4.67
CA ARG A 65 -5.01 17.55 -5.40
C ARG A 65 -6.08 16.70 -4.76
N LEU A 66 -5.77 15.45 -4.42
CA LEU A 66 -6.72 14.55 -3.77
C LEU A 66 -7.10 15.06 -2.38
N GLN A 67 -6.13 15.52 -1.58
CA GLN A 67 -6.39 16.09 -0.25
C GLN A 67 -7.32 17.31 -0.33
N ALA A 68 -7.13 18.21 -1.28
CA ALA A 68 -7.99 19.37 -1.51
C ALA A 68 -9.44 18.98 -1.90
N GLN A 69 -9.64 17.76 -2.38
CA GLN A 69 -10.94 17.21 -2.77
C GLN A 69 -11.52 16.26 -1.70
N GLY A 70 -10.97 16.26 -0.48
CA GLY A 70 -11.39 15.36 0.60
C GLY A 70 -11.00 13.90 0.41
N GLY A 71 -10.09 13.63 -0.53
CA GLY A 71 -9.55 12.30 -0.82
C GLY A 71 -8.19 12.07 -0.18
N ARG A 72 -7.56 10.95 -0.53
CA ARG A 72 -6.21 10.60 -0.06
C ARG A 72 -5.42 9.81 -1.10
N LEU A 73 -4.10 9.91 -1.00
CA LEU A 73 -3.15 9.08 -1.73
C LEU A 73 -2.27 8.33 -0.74
N ALA A 74 -2.09 7.05 -0.99
CA ALA A 74 -1.10 6.22 -0.30
C ALA A 74 -0.06 5.68 -1.28
N LEU A 75 1.17 5.48 -0.80
CA LEU A 75 2.29 4.92 -1.57
C LEU A 75 3.02 3.85 -0.76
N ALA A 76 3.33 2.72 -1.40
CA ALA A 76 4.20 1.70 -0.83
C ALA A 76 5.68 2.10 -0.93
N VAL A 77 6.43 1.87 0.15
CA VAL A 77 7.88 2.12 0.24
C VAL A 77 8.58 0.91 0.86
N ASP A 78 9.84 0.68 0.50
CA ASP A 78 10.66 -0.41 1.02
C ASP A 78 12.13 -0.03 1.25
N SER A 79 12.46 1.25 1.24
CA SER A 79 13.83 1.72 1.47
C SER A 79 13.88 3.10 2.12
N ALA A 80 14.92 3.35 2.90
CA ALA A 80 15.16 4.65 3.51
C ALA A 80 15.41 5.74 2.45
N ASP A 81 16.11 5.42 1.36
CA ASP A 81 16.31 6.33 0.23
C ASP A 81 14.98 6.72 -0.44
N GLY A 82 14.10 5.72 -0.66
CA GLY A 82 12.77 5.97 -1.22
C GLY A 82 11.90 6.87 -0.32
N ILE A 83 11.97 6.68 1.00
CA ILE A 83 11.28 7.51 1.99
C ILE A 83 11.80 8.95 1.96
N GLN A 84 13.12 9.12 1.95
CA GLN A 84 13.76 10.44 1.92
C GLN A 84 13.40 11.20 0.62
N ARG A 85 13.54 10.56 -0.53
CA ARG A 85 13.17 11.16 -1.84
C ARG A 85 11.70 11.54 -1.92
N LEU A 86 10.82 10.72 -1.34
CA LEU A 86 9.38 11.05 -1.28
C LEU A 86 9.14 12.30 -0.43
N ALA A 87 9.77 12.38 0.74
CA ALA A 87 9.64 13.55 1.62
C ALA A 87 10.16 14.83 0.95
N GLU A 88 11.28 14.77 0.26
CA GLU A 88 11.85 15.89 -0.50
C GLU A 88 10.91 16.35 -1.62
N ALA A 89 10.35 15.40 -2.39
CA ALA A 89 9.40 15.70 -3.45
C ALA A 89 8.11 16.33 -2.90
N MET A 90 7.62 15.86 -1.75
CA MET A 90 6.47 16.45 -1.07
C MET A 90 6.78 17.88 -0.62
N ALA A 91 7.93 18.11 0.02
CA ALA A 91 8.35 19.45 0.43
C ALA A 91 8.47 20.41 -0.76
N GLN A 92 8.99 19.92 -1.90
CA GLN A 92 9.19 20.72 -3.10
C GLN A 92 7.89 21.05 -3.83
N ALA A 93 7.00 20.07 -4.03
CA ALA A 93 5.86 20.18 -4.95
C ALA A 93 4.49 20.30 -4.24
N ALA A 94 4.42 19.99 -2.95
CA ALA A 94 3.18 20.00 -2.17
C ALA A 94 3.44 20.23 -0.67
N PRO A 95 4.07 21.36 -0.27
CA PRO A 95 4.56 21.57 1.10
C PRO A 95 3.46 21.59 2.18
N GLN A 96 2.21 21.84 1.79
CA GLN A 96 1.06 21.87 2.70
C GLN A 96 0.27 20.55 2.71
N ALA A 97 0.62 19.61 1.84
CA ALA A 97 -0.07 18.33 1.74
C ALA A 97 0.66 17.22 2.51
N ARG A 98 -0.07 16.16 2.81
CA ARG A 98 0.46 14.92 3.37
C ARG A 98 0.13 13.74 2.48
N ILE A 99 0.98 12.72 2.55
CA ILE A 99 0.76 11.45 1.87
C ILE A 99 0.82 10.29 2.86
N ASP A 100 -0.04 9.31 2.68
CA ASP A 100 -0.01 8.06 3.43
C ASP A 100 1.10 7.16 2.90
N VAL A 101 1.82 6.53 3.81
CA VAL A 101 2.94 5.66 3.47
C VAL A 101 2.71 4.28 4.09
N LEU A 102 2.75 3.26 3.25
CA LEU A 102 2.71 1.86 3.64
C LEU A 102 4.13 1.29 3.50
N VAL A 103 4.67 0.74 4.58
CA VAL A 103 5.94 0.01 4.49
C VAL A 103 5.65 -1.38 3.93
N GLU A 104 6.28 -1.71 2.79
CA GLU A 104 6.14 -3.03 2.17
C GLU A 104 7.11 -4.01 2.83
N ILE A 105 6.58 -5.16 3.23
CA ILE A 105 7.34 -6.30 3.75
C ILE A 105 7.27 -7.48 2.78
N ASP A 106 8.40 -8.15 2.57
CA ASP A 106 8.43 -9.39 1.79
C ASP A 106 7.91 -10.55 2.64
N VAL A 107 6.72 -11.00 2.30
CA VAL A 107 6.04 -12.12 2.97
C VAL A 107 6.10 -13.42 2.14
N GLY A 108 7.10 -13.54 1.27
CA GLY A 108 7.34 -14.72 0.45
C GLY A 108 7.24 -14.47 -1.07
N GLN A 109 6.97 -13.23 -1.50
CA GLN A 109 6.96 -12.87 -2.92
C GLN A 109 8.37 -12.88 -3.52
N GLY A 110 9.39 -12.44 -2.78
CA GLY A 110 10.77 -12.33 -3.25
C GLY A 110 10.94 -11.31 -4.37
N ARG A 111 10.22 -10.17 -4.30
CA ARG A 111 10.24 -9.14 -5.34
C ARG A 111 10.61 -7.76 -4.78
N CYS A 112 9.74 -7.21 -3.95
CA CYS A 112 9.89 -5.93 -3.28
C CYS A 112 9.56 -6.13 -1.80
N GLY A 113 9.85 -5.11 -1.01
CA GLY A 113 9.64 -5.13 0.43
C GLY A 113 10.93 -5.48 1.20
N VAL A 114 10.99 -4.98 2.42
CA VAL A 114 12.05 -5.35 3.36
C VAL A 114 11.70 -6.66 4.08
N PRO A 115 12.69 -7.36 4.67
CA PRO A 115 12.41 -8.48 5.56
C PRO A 115 11.43 -8.05 6.67
N PRO A 116 10.49 -8.93 7.07
CA PRO A 116 9.61 -8.69 8.20
C PRO A 116 10.37 -8.42 9.52
N GLY A 117 9.74 -7.72 10.45
CA GLY A 117 10.31 -7.45 11.77
C GLY A 117 11.14 -6.15 11.83
N ALA A 118 12.36 -6.20 12.37
CA ALA A 118 13.17 -5.04 12.68
C ALA A 118 13.46 -4.11 11.47
N PRO A 119 13.74 -4.60 10.26
CA PRO A 119 13.91 -3.71 9.09
C PRO A 119 12.66 -2.88 8.79
N ALA A 120 11.48 -3.47 8.89
CA ALA A 120 10.22 -2.76 8.69
C ALA A 120 9.93 -1.74 9.79
N LEU A 121 10.26 -2.06 11.06
CA LEU A 121 10.19 -1.13 12.17
C LEU A 121 11.07 0.11 11.92
N ALA A 122 12.30 -0.08 11.46
CA ALA A 122 13.22 1.02 11.16
C ALA A 122 12.62 1.97 10.08
N LEU A 123 12.02 1.41 9.02
CA LEU A 123 11.36 2.21 7.99
C LEU A 123 10.10 2.91 8.50
N ALA A 124 9.27 2.23 9.30
CA ALA A 124 8.08 2.85 9.90
C ALA A 124 8.45 4.05 10.77
N GLN A 125 9.51 3.93 11.57
CA GLN A 125 10.06 5.03 12.38
C GLN A 125 10.64 6.15 11.51
N ALA A 126 11.29 5.82 10.39
CA ALA A 126 11.80 6.83 9.45
C ALA A 126 10.66 7.64 8.83
N VAL A 127 9.59 6.98 8.40
CA VAL A 127 8.37 7.64 7.90
C VAL A 127 7.77 8.56 8.96
N ALA A 128 7.61 8.08 10.20
CA ALA A 128 6.98 8.83 11.28
C ALA A 128 7.73 10.11 11.68
N ARG A 129 9.04 10.19 11.40
CA ARG A 129 9.87 11.37 11.68
C ARG A 129 9.75 12.48 10.65
N LEU A 130 9.17 12.23 9.48
CA LEU A 130 9.12 13.17 8.36
C LEU A 130 7.71 13.74 8.20
N THR A 131 7.53 15.01 8.54
CA THR A 131 6.22 15.70 8.61
C THR A 131 5.32 15.54 7.36
N PRO A 132 5.84 15.56 6.12
CA PRO A 132 4.98 15.37 4.94
C PRO A 132 4.42 13.96 4.82
N LEU A 133 4.97 12.99 5.56
CA LEU A 133 4.60 11.58 5.48
C LEU A 133 3.74 11.19 6.68
N ARG A 134 2.78 10.32 6.46
CA ARG A 134 1.99 9.71 7.53
C ARG A 134 2.13 8.20 7.43
N PHE A 135 2.69 7.57 8.45
CA PHE A 135 2.73 6.11 8.49
C PHE A 135 1.30 5.56 8.58
N ALA A 136 0.90 4.81 7.56
CA ALA A 136 -0.46 4.30 7.39
C ALA A 136 -0.55 2.79 7.60
N GLY A 137 0.57 2.10 7.80
CA GLY A 137 0.60 0.67 8.07
C GLY A 137 1.55 -0.11 7.17
N LEU A 138 1.23 -1.39 6.97
CA LEU A 138 2.05 -2.35 6.22
C LEU A 138 1.39 -2.76 4.90
N HIS A 139 2.20 -2.91 3.86
CA HIS A 139 1.83 -3.60 2.62
C HIS A 139 2.48 -4.99 2.63
N ALA A 140 1.65 -6.04 2.61
CA ALA A 140 2.07 -7.44 2.76
C ALA A 140 1.42 -8.30 1.67
N TYR A 141 1.99 -8.29 0.47
CA TYR A 141 1.43 -8.97 -0.70
C TYR A 141 2.24 -10.19 -1.11
N HIS A 142 1.62 -11.36 -1.11
CA HIS A 142 2.23 -12.61 -1.57
C HIS A 142 1.67 -13.08 -2.92
N GLY A 143 2.11 -12.44 -4.02
CA GLY A 143 1.59 -12.72 -5.35
C GLY A 143 1.87 -14.13 -5.87
N ARG A 144 3.03 -14.71 -5.52
CA ARG A 144 3.39 -16.09 -5.93
C ARG A 144 2.44 -17.15 -5.37
N ALA A 145 1.87 -16.93 -4.18
CA ALA A 145 0.95 -17.86 -3.56
C ALA A 145 -0.29 -18.13 -4.42
N GLN A 146 -0.72 -17.16 -5.23
CA GLN A 146 -1.88 -17.32 -6.12
C GLN A 146 -1.67 -18.34 -7.25
N HIS A 147 -0.41 -18.64 -7.58
CA HIS A 147 -0.02 -19.57 -8.65
C HIS A 147 0.30 -20.98 -8.14
N LEU A 148 0.20 -21.22 -6.83
CA LEU A 148 0.33 -22.56 -6.27
C LEU A 148 -0.91 -23.39 -6.66
N HIS A 149 -0.69 -24.59 -7.17
CA HIS A 149 -1.77 -25.44 -7.68
C HIS A 149 -2.66 -26.00 -6.56
N SER A 150 -2.02 -26.46 -5.49
CA SER A 150 -2.73 -27.04 -4.35
C SER A 150 -3.37 -25.95 -3.47
N ALA A 151 -4.61 -26.17 -3.06
CA ALA A 151 -5.29 -25.31 -2.09
C ALA A 151 -4.59 -25.35 -0.72
N ALA A 152 -4.00 -26.50 -0.35
CA ALA A 152 -3.22 -26.64 0.87
C ALA A 152 -1.96 -25.78 0.82
N ASP A 153 -1.21 -25.83 -0.28
CA ASP A 153 0.02 -25.03 -0.44
C ASP A 153 -0.30 -23.53 -0.39
N ARG A 154 -1.40 -23.08 -1.02
CA ARG A 154 -1.85 -21.68 -0.94
C ARG A 154 -2.16 -21.28 0.50
N ARG A 155 -2.92 -22.10 1.21
CA ARG A 155 -3.24 -21.87 2.63
C ARG A 155 -1.99 -21.75 3.47
N ASP A 156 -1.06 -22.69 3.31
CA ASP A 156 0.15 -22.76 4.14
C ASP A 156 1.10 -21.60 3.84
N ALA A 157 1.25 -21.22 2.56
CA ALA A 157 2.02 -20.03 2.15
C ALA A 157 1.41 -18.73 2.74
N ILE A 158 0.08 -18.61 2.74
CA ILE A 158 -0.57 -17.43 3.31
C ILE A 158 -0.53 -17.47 4.84
N ALA A 159 -0.61 -18.63 5.47
CA ALA A 159 -0.43 -18.74 6.91
C ALA A 159 0.94 -18.21 7.35
N ALA A 160 2.01 -18.55 6.63
CA ALA A 160 3.34 -17.99 6.87
C ALA A 160 3.39 -16.48 6.67
N ALA A 161 2.80 -15.97 5.59
CA ALA A 161 2.71 -14.54 5.31
C ALA A 161 1.95 -13.78 6.41
N VAL A 162 0.84 -14.33 6.90
CA VAL A 162 0.04 -13.80 8.01
C VAL A 162 0.86 -13.72 9.30
N GLN A 163 1.64 -14.75 9.63
CA GLN A 163 2.50 -14.74 10.81
C GLN A 163 3.60 -13.67 10.71
N ALA A 164 4.24 -13.53 9.56
CA ALA A 164 5.24 -12.50 9.31
C ALA A 164 4.65 -11.08 9.44
N ALA A 165 3.46 -10.85 8.88
CA ALA A 165 2.76 -9.57 8.96
C ALA A 165 2.31 -9.28 10.40
N ARG A 166 1.78 -10.26 11.12
CA ARG A 166 1.38 -10.15 12.53
C ARG A 166 2.58 -9.78 13.41
N HIS A 167 3.66 -10.55 13.31
CA HIS A 167 4.88 -10.31 14.07
C HIS A 167 5.42 -8.88 13.84
N THR A 168 5.46 -8.45 12.58
CA THR A 168 5.95 -7.12 12.22
C THR A 168 5.03 -6.02 12.77
N ARG A 169 3.71 -6.17 12.63
CA ARG A 169 2.73 -5.25 13.19
C ARG A 169 2.90 -5.11 14.71
N ASP A 170 2.99 -6.24 15.40
CA ASP A 170 3.07 -6.26 16.86
C ASP A 170 4.38 -5.65 17.35
N LEU A 171 5.50 -5.91 16.66
CA LEU A 171 6.79 -5.29 16.94
C LEU A 171 6.74 -3.76 16.80
N ILE A 172 6.15 -3.24 15.72
CA ILE A 172 6.00 -1.80 15.47
C ILE A 172 5.08 -1.18 16.53
N THR A 173 3.98 -1.84 16.85
CA THR A 173 3.02 -1.37 17.86
C THR A 173 3.67 -1.32 19.25
N ASN A 174 4.42 -2.34 19.64
CA ASN A 174 5.15 -2.40 20.92
C ASN A 174 6.25 -1.32 21.01
N ALA A 175 6.78 -0.87 19.88
CA ALA A 175 7.70 0.27 19.82
C ALA A 175 7.00 1.64 19.90
N GLY A 176 5.69 1.67 20.18
CA GLY A 176 4.90 2.89 20.37
C GLY A 176 4.37 3.54 19.10
N LEU A 177 4.48 2.86 17.95
CA LEU A 177 3.97 3.38 16.67
C LEU A 177 2.73 2.57 16.24
N PRO A 178 1.52 3.19 16.20
CA PRO A 178 0.31 2.49 15.75
C PRO A 178 0.44 1.99 14.31
N VAL A 179 -0.06 0.77 14.06
CA VAL A 179 -0.17 0.19 12.72
C VAL A 179 -1.66 0.13 12.33
N PRO A 180 -2.21 1.20 11.73
CA PRO A 180 -3.65 1.30 11.47
C PRO A 180 -4.15 0.25 10.47
N LEU A 181 -3.26 -0.21 9.57
CA LEU A 181 -3.65 -1.09 8.47
C LEU A 181 -2.55 -2.08 8.14
N VAL A 182 -2.96 -3.33 7.89
CA VAL A 182 -2.19 -4.30 7.09
C VAL A 182 -3.01 -4.56 5.83
N THR A 183 -2.44 -4.29 4.66
CA THR A 183 -3.12 -4.43 3.37
C THR A 183 -2.32 -5.32 2.43
N GLY A 184 -3.00 -6.05 1.56
CA GLY A 184 -2.37 -7.00 0.64
C GLY A 184 -3.41 -7.92 0.02
N SER A 185 -3.05 -9.19 -0.17
CA SER A 185 -3.91 -10.20 -0.75
C SER A 185 -4.01 -10.14 -2.28
N GLY A 186 -4.37 -11.25 -2.84
CA GLY A 186 -4.72 -11.40 -4.24
C GLY A 186 -5.99 -12.25 -4.39
N THR A 187 -6.58 -12.26 -5.58
CA THR A 187 -7.86 -12.94 -5.84
C THR A 187 -7.83 -14.41 -5.48
N GLY A 188 -6.73 -15.11 -5.77
CA GLY A 188 -6.61 -16.55 -5.54
C GLY A 188 -6.39 -16.98 -4.09
N THR A 189 -6.18 -16.03 -3.18
CA THR A 189 -5.84 -16.31 -1.77
C THR A 189 -6.68 -15.53 -0.76
N LEU A 190 -7.49 -14.58 -1.22
CA LEU A 190 -8.19 -13.58 -0.40
C LEU A 190 -8.97 -14.16 0.80
N VAL A 191 -9.50 -15.37 0.68
CA VAL A 191 -10.24 -16.02 1.76
C VAL A 191 -9.37 -16.35 2.97
N HIS A 192 -8.09 -16.64 2.75
CA HIS A 192 -7.14 -16.95 3.82
C HIS A 192 -6.68 -15.68 4.54
N GLU A 193 -6.37 -14.60 3.79
CA GLU A 193 -6.04 -13.32 4.38
C GLU A 193 -7.24 -12.72 5.12
N ALA A 194 -8.45 -12.79 4.55
CA ALA A 194 -9.68 -12.32 5.19
C ALA A 194 -9.94 -13.01 6.53
N ALA A 195 -9.76 -14.34 6.60
CA ALA A 195 -9.97 -15.13 7.80
C ALA A 195 -8.88 -14.94 8.86
N SER A 196 -7.75 -14.30 8.53
CA SER A 196 -6.57 -14.23 9.40
C SER A 196 -6.71 -13.33 10.63
N GLY A 197 -7.62 -12.36 10.60
CA GLY A 197 -7.73 -11.29 11.61
C GLY A 197 -6.54 -10.32 11.64
N VAL A 198 -5.64 -10.38 10.64
CA VAL A 198 -4.45 -9.51 10.52
C VAL A 198 -4.63 -8.49 9.41
N TYR A 199 -5.13 -8.91 8.26
CA TYR A 199 -5.37 -8.03 7.13
C TYR A 199 -6.68 -7.26 7.32
N GLY A 200 -6.57 -5.94 7.43
CA GLY A 200 -7.72 -5.03 7.49
C GLY A 200 -8.25 -4.63 6.11
N GLU A 201 -7.46 -4.84 5.05
CA GLU A 201 -7.84 -4.50 3.69
C GLU A 201 -7.31 -5.53 2.69
N LEU A 202 -8.17 -5.90 1.73
CA LEU A 202 -7.87 -6.89 0.70
C LEU A 202 -7.81 -6.22 -0.67
N GLN A 203 -6.77 -6.56 -1.46
CA GLN A 203 -6.48 -5.96 -2.76
C GLN A 203 -6.78 -6.97 -3.90
N ALA A 204 -7.95 -7.58 -3.89
CA ALA A 204 -8.40 -8.46 -4.96
C ALA A 204 -8.59 -7.70 -6.28
N GLY A 205 -8.46 -8.41 -7.43
CA GLY A 205 -8.67 -7.83 -8.76
C GLY A 205 -8.36 -8.77 -9.91
#